data_49a2db65c78349cfc4df33bfa2b0a063
#
_entry.id   49a2db65c78349cfc4df33bfa2b0a063
#
_cell.length_a   1.000
_cell.length_b   1.000
_cell.length_c   1.000
_cell.angle_alpha   90.00
_cell.angle_beta   90.00
_cell.angle_gamma   90.00
#
_symmetry.space_group_name_H-M   'P 1'
#
loop_
_entity.id
_entity.type
_entity.pdbx_description
1 polymer ?
#
loop_
_entity_poly.entity_id
_entity_poly.type
_entity_poly.pdbx_seq_one_letter_code
_entity_poly.pdbx_strand_id
1 'polypeptide(L)'
;MTRFYLTEFAPHSICEQQDGTGKPWVGLWGFLVNSSEAVVRAEPDRSNRAFEQIIGNSPALESVLRQVEYVAPTDSTVLIQGETGTGKELFARAIHNASPRCGRALIKLNCAAIPHDLLESELFGHEKGAFTGAITQKIGRFEMADGGTLFLDEVGDIPPSLQPKLLRVLQEQEFERLGSGRTHKVNVRLVAATNRNLGEMAARNEFRSDLYYRLNVFPLSLPPLRERREDIPALVQHFADTLGRRMGRYIRHIPTETMVAFSSYSWPGNIRELQNLVERSVIVAQDGVLLNPLPAAPVSVDPPPSTVTLSRDPEPAVSMTLRDSERALILQTLEATGGRIGGPKGAAIKLGLNRTTLIYRMKKLGIYQPLRRVASLDDFAEPLRSQPIV
;
A
#
# COMPACT_ATOMS: atom_id res chain seq x y z
N MET A 1 13.58 -12.63 45.58
CA MET A 1 12.77 -12.39 46.80
C MET A 1 11.58 -11.54 46.37
N THR A 2 10.46 -12.18 46.05
CA THR A 2 9.23 -11.47 45.66
C THR A 2 8.08 -12.12 46.44
N ARG A 3 7.47 -11.38 47.34
CA ARG A 3 6.39 -11.83 48.19
C ARG A 3 5.09 -11.84 47.40
N PHE A 4 4.43 -12.99 47.39
CA PHE A 4 3.03 -13.15 47.00
C PHE A 4 2.14 -12.85 48.22
N TYR A 5 1.16 -12.01 48.04
CA TYR A 5 0.04 -11.83 48.97
C TYR A 5 -1.10 -12.75 48.54
N LEU A 6 -1.40 -13.75 49.39
CA LEU A 6 -2.62 -14.54 49.33
C LEU A 6 -3.69 -13.78 50.12
N THR A 7 -4.78 -13.43 49.49
CA THR A 7 -6.03 -13.00 50.14
C THR A 7 -6.92 -14.23 50.34
N GLU A 8 -7.16 -14.56 51.59
CA GLU A 8 -8.10 -15.58 52.04
C GLU A 8 -9.53 -15.20 51.68
N PHE A 9 -10.25 -16.11 51.04
CA PHE A 9 -11.72 -16.10 50.99
C PHE A 9 -12.27 -17.16 51.94
N ALA A 10 -13.11 -16.73 52.84
CA ALA A 10 -13.81 -17.54 53.84
C ALA A 10 -14.86 -18.46 53.17
N PRO A 11 -15.10 -19.67 53.71
CA PRO A 11 -16.09 -20.57 53.17
C PRO A 11 -17.50 -20.23 53.68
N HIS A 12 -18.43 -20.09 52.74
CA HIS A 12 -19.87 -20.01 53.08
C HIS A 12 -20.46 -21.41 53.26
N SER A 13 -21.07 -21.56 54.39
CA SER A 13 -22.09 -22.47 54.92
C SER A 13 -22.64 -23.55 53.98
N ILE A 14 -22.38 -24.79 54.38
CA ILE A 14 -23.08 -25.99 53.89
C ILE A 14 -24.44 -26.01 54.55
N CYS A 15 -25.52 -26.03 53.79
CA CYS A 15 -26.89 -26.26 54.23
C CYS A 15 -27.09 -27.79 54.31
N GLU A 16 -27.19 -28.33 55.55
CA GLU A 16 -27.59 -29.72 55.78
C GLU A 16 -29.10 -29.87 55.52
N GLN A 17 -29.42 -30.62 54.46
CA GLN A 17 -30.77 -31.18 54.36
C GLN A 17 -30.78 -32.59 54.94
N GLN A 18 -31.52 -32.78 56.09
CA GLN A 18 -31.83 -34.06 56.63
C GLN A 18 -33.10 -34.62 55.98
N ASP A 19 -33.03 -35.88 55.53
CA ASP A 19 -34.23 -36.63 55.17
C ASP A 19 -34.90 -37.19 56.45
N GLY A 20 -36.22 -37.35 56.39
CA GLY A 20 -37.09 -37.62 57.58
C GLY A 20 -36.93 -39.01 58.25
N THR A 21 -35.82 -39.80 58.07
CA THR A 21 -35.73 -41.19 58.57
C THR A 21 -34.52 -41.50 59.46
N GLY A 22 -33.64 -40.54 59.76
CA GLY A 22 -32.68 -40.66 60.87
C GLY A 22 -31.64 -41.77 60.81
N LYS A 23 -31.29 -42.36 59.67
CA LYS A 23 -30.23 -43.36 59.55
C LYS A 23 -29.09 -42.88 58.59
N PRO A 24 -27.82 -43.04 59.03
CA PRO A 24 -26.68 -42.69 58.14
C PRO A 24 -26.50 -43.72 57.07
N TRP A 25 -26.39 -43.25 55.83
CA TRP A 25 -25.99 -44.07 54.67
C TRP A 25 -24.49 -44.37 54.73
N VAL A 26 -24.16 -45.67 54.92
CA VAL A 26 -22.78 -46.18 54.70
C VAL A 26 -22.69 -46.59 53.24
N GLY A 27 -22.25 -45.67 52.38
CA GLY A 27 -21.98 -45.92 50.98
C GLY A 27 -20.52 -46.25 50.75
N LEU A 28 -20.27 -47.40 50.10
CA LEU A 28 -18.96 -47.89 49.67
C LEU A 28 -18.19 -46.81 48.91
N TRP A 29 -17.06 -46.40 49.45
CA TRP A 29 -16.04 -45.66 48.68
C TRP A 29 -15.17 -46.63 47.87
N GLY A 30 -15.56 -46.84 46.60
CA GLY A 30 -14.69 -47.41 45.60
C GLY A 30 -13.72 -46.34 45.13
N PHE A 31 -12.42 -46.69 45.21
CA PHE A 31 -11.33 -45.88 44.64
C PHE A 31 -11.55 -45.64 43.17
N LEU A 32 -11.76 -44.38 42.80
CA LEU A 32 -11.46 -43.85 41.51
C LEU A 32 -10.72 -42.51 41.71
N VAL A 33 -9.38 -42.60 41.61
CA VAL A 33 -8.50 -41.49 41.40
C VAL A 33 -8.82 -40.97 40.00
N ASN A 34 -9.75 -40.05 39.90
CA ASN A 34 -9.92 -39.25 38.67
C ASN A 34 -9.12 -37.98 38.83
N SER A 35 -7.95 -37.98 38.22
CA SER A 35 -7.24 -36.76 37.85
C SER A 35 -8.17 -35.89 37.01
N SER A 36 -8.97 -35.06 37.64
CA SER A 36 -9.60 -33.93 36.99
C SER A 36 -8.50 -32.91 36.70
N GLU A 37 -7.75 -33.14 35.59
CA GLU A 37 -7.19 -32.07 34.84
C GLU A 37 -8.36 -31.16 34.52
N ALA A 38 -8.44 -30.06 35.27
CA ALA A 38 -9.22 -28.93 34.86
C ALA A 38 -8.68 -28.53 33.47
N VAL A 39 -9.36 -28.98 32.43
CA VAL A 39 -9.22 -28.43 31.10
C VAL A 39 -9.65 -26.96 31.28
N VAL A 40 -8.68 -26.11 31.61
CA VAL A 40 -8.73 -24.70 31.36
C VAL A 40 -8.96 -24.64 29.88
N ARG A 41 -10.20 -24.50 29.44
CA ARG A 41 -10.51 -24.04 28.08
C ARG A 41 -9.82 -22.70 27.97
N ALA A 42 -8.60 -22.72 27.47
CA ALA A 42 -7.95 -21.53 26.98
C ALA A 42 -8.98 -20.90 26.02
N GLU A 43 -9.52 -19.74 26.40
CA GLU A 43 -10.28 -18.94 25.45
C GLU A 43 -9.38 -18.82 24.23
N PRO A 44 -9.87 -19.14 23.01
CA PRO A 44 -9.06 -19.07 21.81
C PRO A 44 -8.45 -17.68 21.78
N ASP A 45 -7.14 -17.65 21.82
CA ASP A 45 -6.30 -16.47 21.96
C ASP A 45 -6.83 -15.37 21.02
N ARG A 46 -7.31 -14.26 21.58
CA ARG A 46 -7.89 -13.15 20.81
C ARG A 46 -6.86 -12.59 19.82
N SER A 47 -5.57 -12.72 20.12
CA SER A 47 -4.47 -12.34 19.23
C SER A 47 -4.49 -13.17 17.96
N ASN A 48 -4.71 -14.46 18.03
CA ASN A 48 -4.69 -15.36 16.88
C ASN A 48 -5.80 -15.01 15.86
N ARG A 49 -6.99 -14.61 16.32
CA ARG A 49 -8.08 -14.17 15.43
C ARG A 49 -7.85 -12.80 14.81
N ALA A 50 -7.11 -11.93 15.48
CA ALA A 50 -6.82 -10.59 14.98
C ALA A 50 -5.91 -10.63 13.74
N PHE A 51 -5.05 -11.66 13.61
CA PHE A 51 -4.05 -11.81 12.55
C PHE A 51 -4.42 -12.83 11.47
N GLU A 52 -5.56 -13.50 11.54
CA GLU A 52 -5.99 -14.54 10.59
C GLU A 52 -5.95 -14.11 9.11
N GLN A 53 -6.06 -12.82 8.84
CA GLN A 53 -6.03 -12.27 7.48
C GLN A 53 -4.60 -11.94 6.99
N ILE A 54 -3.60 -11.99 7.87
CA ILE A 54 -2.21 -11.68 7.54
C ILE A 54 -1.49 -13.00 7.31
N ILE A 55 -1.09 -13.23 6.06
CA ILE A 55 -0.50 -14.50 5.62
C ILE A 55 1.00 -14.34 5.48
N GLY A 56 1.74 -15.27 6.08
CA GLY A 56 3.19 -15.36 6.04
C GLY A 56 3.79 -15.73 7.39
N ASN A 57 5.03 -16.19 7.36
CA ASN A 57 5.81 -16.64 8.53
C ASN A 57 7.25 -16.11 8.48
N SER A 58 7.53 -15.13 7.62
CA SER A 58 8.89 -14.59 7.51
C SER A 58 9.28 -13.85 8.80
N PRO A 59 10.56 -13.88 9.19
CA PRO A 59 11.05 -13.19 10.38
C PRO A 59 10.78 -11.66 10.34
N ALA A 60 10.81 -11.08 9.13
CA ALA A 60 10.47 -9.68 8.92
C ALA A 60 9.00 -9.39 9.27
N LEU A 61 8.07 -10.25 8.84
CA LEU A 61 6.65 -10.14 9.17
C LEU A 61 6.39 -10.36 10.65
N GLU A 62 6.99 -11.40 11.25
CA GLU A 62 6.85 -11.69 12.69
C GLU A 62 7.32 -10.54 13.58
N SER A 63 8.41 -9.86 13.18
CA SER A 63 8.89 -8.67 13.90
C SER A 63 7.84 -7.56 13.92
N VAL A 64 7.13 -7.34 12.81
CA VAL A 64 6.05 -6.35 12.72
C VAL A 64 4.82 -6.79 13.54
N LEU A 65 4.44 -8.06 13.47
CA LEU A 65 3.32 -8.59 14.24
C LEU A 65 3.53 -8.44 15.75
N ARG A 66 4.74 -8.71 16.24
CA ARG A 66 5.10 -8.45 17.65
C ARG A 66 4.95 -6.97 18.03
N GLN A 67 5.34 -6.04 17.15
CA GLN A 67 5.13 -4.61 17.40
C GLN A 67 3.63 -4.26 17.47
N VAL A 68 2.81 -4.90 16.63
CA VAL A 68 1.35 -4.75 16.69
C VAL A 68 0.81 -5.25 18.03
N GLU A 69 1.26 -6.39 18.54
CA GLU A 69 0.86 -6.92 19.86
C GLU A 69 1.19 -5.96 20.99
N TYR A 70 2.34 -5.28 20.95
CA TYR A 70 2.72 -4.29 21.95
C TYR A 70 1.86 -3.03 21.91
N VAL A 71 1.53 -2.54 20.70
CA VAL A 71 0.82 -1.26 20.58
C VAL A 71 -0.70 -1.41 20.61
N ALA A 72 -1.23 -2.57 20.23
CA ALA A 72 -2.67 -2.77 20.13
C ALA A 72 -3.44 -2.49 21.44
N PRO A 73 -2.96 -2.90 22.64
CA PRO A 73 -3.66 -2.62 23.89
C PRO A 73 -3.67 -1.15 24.30
N THR A 74 -2.88 -0.30 23.67
CA THR A 74 -2.75 1.13 24.00
C THR A 74 -3.69 1.99 23.17
N ASP A 75 -3.95 3.23 23.59
CA ASP A 75 -4.65 4.24 22.78
C ASP A 75 -3.70 5.11 21.97
N SER A 76 -2.40 4.75 21.90
CA SER A 76 -1.39 5.50 21.16
C SER A 76 -1.71 5.56 19.66
N THR A 77 -1.38 6.71 19.05
CA THR A 77 -1.41 6.86 17.59
C THR A 77 -0.38 5.94 16.95
N VAL A 78 -0.77 5.22 15.91
CA VAL A 78 0.12 4.35 15.14
C VAL A 78 0.26 4.89 13.74
N LEU A 79 1.51 5.04 13.28
CA LEU A 79 1.83 5.43 11.90
C LEU A 79 2.39 4.22 11.14
N ILE A 80 1.58 3.65 10.25
CA ILE A 80 1.96 2.53 9.40
C ILE A 80 2.64 3.06 8.14
N GLN A 81 3.92 2.78 7.99
CA GLN A 81 4.70 3.14 6.82
C GLN A 81 4.98 1.91 5.96
N GLY A 82 4.96 2.07 4.65
CA GLY A 82 5.27 0.99 3.71
C GLY A 82 4.80 1.29 2.30
N GLU A 83 5.42 0.61 1.35
CA GLU A 83 5.10 0.77 -0.07
C GLU A 83 3.63 0.48 -0.37
N THR A 84 3.16 0.97 -1.51
CA THR A 84 1.81 0.65 -1.99
C THR A 84 1.66 -0.86 -2.18
N GLY A 85 0.52 -1.41 -1.70
CA GLY A 85 0.23 -2.84 -1.85
C GLY A 85 0.85 -3.77 -0.81
N THR A 86 1.53 -3.27 0.24
CA THR A 86 2.11 -4.09 1.33
C THR A 86 1.09 -4.63 2.32
N GLY A 87 -0.16 -4.12 2.29
CA GLY A 87 -1.25 -4.57 3.16
C GLY A 87 -1.50 -3.68 4.37
N LYS A 88 -1.13 -2.39 4.35
CA LYS A 88 -1.30 -1.42 5.45
C LYS A 88 -2.70 -1.46 6.10
N GLU A 89 -3.75 -1.62 5.31
CA GLU A 89 -5.13 -1.72 5.82
C GLU A 89 -5.38 -2.96 6.67
N LEU A 90 -4.76 -4.10 6.33
CA LEU A 90 -4.88 -5.34 7.12
C LEU A 90 -4.25 -5.17 8.48
N PHE A 91 -3.10 -4.48 8.58
CA PHE A 91 -2.44 -4.17 9.84
C PHE A 91 -3.26 -3.19 10.68
N ALA A 92 -3.86 -2.16 10.06
CA ALA A 92 -4.76 -1.25 10.78
C ALA A 92 -5.97 -2.01 11.38
N ARG A 93 -6.53 -2.96 10.64
CA ARG A 93 -7.61 -3.83 11.11
C ARG A 93 -7.12 -4.75 12.25
N ALA A 94 -5.93 -5.33 12.12
CA ALA A 94 -5.33 -6.17 13.15
C ALA A 94 -5.10 -5.40 14.45
N ILE A 95 -4.56 -4.17 14.38
CA ILE A 95 -4.39 -3.27 15.52
C ILE A 95 -5.74 -2.99 16.22
N HIS A 96 -6.78 -2.69 15.45
CA HIS A 96 -8.12 -2.46 16.00
C HIS A 96 -8.69 -3.71 16.66
N ASN A 97 -8.62 -4.87 15.99
CA ASN A 97 -9.17 -6.14 16.48
C ASN A 97 -8.46 -6.64 17.75
N ALA A 98 -7.16 -6.37 17.88
CA ALA A 98 -6.37 -6.71 19.06
C ALA A 98 -6.46 -5.64 20.18
N SER A 99 -7.21 -4.54 19.97
CA SER A 99 -7.33 -3.44 20.92
C SER A 99 -8.52 -3.61 21.88
N PRO A 100 -8.55 -2.85 23.01
CA PRO A 100 -9.74 -2.75 23.85
C PRO A 100 -10.99 -2.21 23.12
N ARG A 101 -10.79 -1.55 21.97
CA ARG A 101 -11.86 -0.98 21.14
C ARG A 101 -12.37 -1.93 20.05
N CYS A 102 -12.00 -3.22 20.06
CA CYS A 102 -12.37 -4.20 19.02
C CYS A 102 -13.89 -4.36 18.82
N GLY A 103 -14.70 -4.08 19.85
CA GLY A 103 -16.16 -4.09 19.77
C GLY A 103 -16.79 -2.76 19.34
N ARG A 104 -15.97 -1.74 19.02
CA ARG A 104 -16.40 -0.41 18.57
C ARG A 104 -16.21 -0.25 17.06
N ALA A 105 -16.64 0.90 16.53
CA ALA A 105 -16.51 1.17 15.10
C ALA A 105 -15.04 1.33 14.67
N LEU A 106 -14.67 0.68 13.55
CA LEU A 106 -13.46 0.98 12.78
C LEU A 106 -13.88 1.76 11.54
N ILE A 107 -13.72 3.08 11.58
CA ILE A 107 -14.03 3.96 10.45
C ILE A 107 -12.78 4.12 9.60
N LYS A 108 -12.92 4.00 8.28
CA LYS A 108 -11.81 4.08 7.33
C LYS A 108 -12.02 5.25 6.39
N LEU A 109 -10.93 5.93 6.08
CA LEU A 109 -10.89 6.99 5.07
C LEU A 109 -9.57 6.89 4.31
N ASN A 110 -9.65 6.86 2.98
CA ASN A 110 -8.47 7.02 2.13
C ASN A 110 -8.40 8.47 1.67
N CYS A 111 -7.37 9.21 2.12
CA CYS A 111 -7.24 10.64 1.85
C CYS A 111 -6.93 10.94 0.38
N ALA A 112 -6.23 10.04 -0.32
CA ALA A 112 -5.90 10.19 -1.73
C ALA A 112 -7.11 9.94 -2.66
N ALA A 113 -8.11 9.18 -2.21
CA ALA A 113 -9.28 8.85 -3.02
C ALA A 113 -10.34 9.94 -3.06
N ILE A 114 -10.23 10.97 -2.22
CA ILE A 114 -11.22 12.03 -2.07
C ILE A 114 -10.65 13.32 -2.65
N PRO A 115 -11.43 14.07 -3.48
CA PRO A 115 -11.04 15.40 -3.91
C PRO A 115 -10.72 16.31 -2.71
N HIS A 116 -9.66 17.12 -2.82
CA HIS A 116 -9.18 17.96 -1.72
C HIS A 116 -10.26 18.85 -1.13
N ASP A 117 -11.13 19.42 -1.97
CA ASP A 117 -12.22 20.30 -1.54
C ASP A 117 -13.31 19.60 -0.72
N LEU A 118 -13.43 18.27 -0.86
CA LEU A 118 -14.41 17.46 -0.14
C LEU A 118 -13.81 16.77 1.09
N LEU A 119 -12.49 16.65 1.17
CA LEU A 119 -11.80 15.92 2.25
C LEU A 119 -12.11 16.52 3.61
N GLU A 120 -12.19 17.85 3.71
CA GLU A 120 -12.55 18.53 4.96
C GLU A 120 -13.96 18.16 5.42
N SER A 121 -14.91 18.20 4.50
CA SER A 121 -16.30 17.80 4.78
C SER A 121 -16.45 16.33 5.11
N GLU A 122 -15.64 15.44 4.54
CA GLU A 122 -15.61 14.03 4.90
C GLU A 122 -15.04 13.81 6.30
N LEU A 123 -13.94 14.47 6.65
CA LEU A 123 -13.28 14.31 7.95
C LEU A 123 -14.12 14.87 9.10
N PHE A 124 -14.55 16.13 8.98
CA PHE A 124 -15.14 16.90 10.07
C PHE A 124 -16.66 17.06 9.97
N GLY A 125 -17.25 16.79 8.80
CA GLY A 125 -18.66 17.04 8.54
C GLY A 125 -18.96 18.52 8.22
N HIS A 126 -20.19 18.80 7.85
CA HIS A 126 -20.66 20.14 7.57
C HIS A 126 -22.12 20.37 8.01
N GLU A 127 -22.44 21.60 8.34
CA GLU A 127 -23.80 22.03 8.57
C GLU A 127 -24.48 22.42 7.24
N LYS A 128 -25.82 22.42 7.24
CA LYS A 128 -26.59 22.88 6.09
C LYS A 128 -26.21 24.32 5.74
N GLY A 129 -25.88 24.57 4.46
CA GLY A 129 -25.50 25.91 3.99
C GLY A 129 -24.03 26.29 4.18
N ALA A 130 -23.16 25.36 4.64
CA ALA A 130 -21.74 25.61 4.88
C ALA A 130 -20.97 26.00 3.61
N PHE A 131 -21.42 25.52 2.44
CA PHE A 131 -20.86 25.85 1.12
C PHE A 131 -21.92 25.67 0.03
N THR A 132 -21.65 26.16 -1.18
CA THR A 132 -22.54 25.98 -2.33
C THR A 132 -22.71 24.50 -2.65
N GLY A 133 -23.91 23.95 -2.37
CA GLY A 133 -24.21 22.51 -2.52
C GLY A 133 -24.40 21.76 -1.19
N ALA A 134 -24.18 22.38 -0.04
CA ALA A 134 -24.47 21.82 1.28
C ALA A 134 -25.98 21.88 1.61
N ILE A 135 -26.77 21.06 0.92
CA ILE A 135 -28.24 21.03 1.07
C ILE A 135 -28.68 20.47 2.41
N THR A 136 -27.94 19.47 2.91
CA THR A 136 -28.22 18.77 4.18
C THR A 136 -26.98 18.81 5.05
N GLN A 137 -27.17 18.61 6.37
CA GLN A 137 -26.08 18.37 7.31
C GLN A 137 -25.42 17.00 7.03
N LYS A 138 -24.09 16.91 7.20
CA LYS A 138 -23.32 15.68 7.10
C LYS A 138 -22.48 15.45 8.34
N ILE A 139 -22.54 14.23 8.88
CA ILE A 139 -21.69 13.77 9.98
C ILE A 139 -20.31 13.41 9.41
N GLY A 140 -19.23 13.91 10.05
CA GLY A 140 -17.85 13.63 9.67
C GLY A 140 -17.31 12.30 10.20
N ARG A 141 -16.19 11.85 9.63
CA ARG A 141 -15.56 10.57 10.01
C ARG A 141 -15.05 10.58 11.45
N PHE A 142 -14.58 11.70 11.97
CA PHE A 142 -14.17 11.80 13.38
C PHE A 142 -15.35 11.56 14.34
N GLU A 143 -16.49 12.12 14.05
CA GLU A 143 -17.69 11.92 14.84
C GLU A 143 -18.23 10.49 14.73
N MET A 144 -18.21 9.91 13.53
CA MET A 144 -18.60 8.49 13.33
C MET A 144 -17.68 7.52 14.03
N ALA A 145 -16.42 7.89 14.27
CA ALA A 145 -15.42 7.07 14.94
C ALA A 145 -15.38 7.28 16.45
N ASP A 146 -16.29 8.09 17.02
CA ASP A 146 -16.29 8.38 18.45
C ASP A 146 -16.40 7.11 19.33
N GLY A 147 -15.55 7.01 20.33
CA GLY A 147 -15.36 5.81 21.16
C GLY A 147 -14.67 4.64 20.44
N GLY A 148 -14.37 4.76 19.14
CA GLY A 148 -13.80 3.73 18.28
C GLY A 148 -12.40 4.04 17.76
N THR A 149 -12.14 3.61 16.53
CA THR A 149 -10.86 3.79 15.83
C THR A 149 -11.10 4.43 14.46
N LEU A 150 -10.33 5.45 14.14
CA LEU A 150 -10.28 6.04 12.80
C LEU A 150 -8.99 5.58 12.10
N PHE A 151 -9.12 4.97 10.93
CA PHE A 151 -8.01 4.64 10.05
C PHE A 151 -7.95 5.64 8.91
N LEU A 152 -6.86 6.42 8.86
CA LEU A 152 -6.55 7.35 7.76
C LEU A 152 -5.48 6.74 6.87
N ASP A 153 -5.86 6.35 5.66
CA ASP A 153 -4.92 5.85 4.65
C ASP A 153 -4.41 7.00 3.79
N GLU A 154 -3.13 6.93 3.41
CA GLU A 154 -2.39 7.92 2.61
C GLU A 154 -2.47 9.34 3.23
N VAL A 155 -2.10 9.44 4.52
CA VAL A 155 -2.12 10.74 5.26
C VAL A 155 -1.16 11.76 4.69
N GLY A 156 -0.14 11.33 3.92
CA GLY A 156 0.77 12.22 3.19
C GLY A 156 0.11 13.02 2.07
N ASP A 157 -1.12 12.67 1.67
CA ASP A 157 -1.90 13.38 0.66
C ASP A 157 -2.86 14.41 1.25
N ILE A 158 -2.87 14.59 2.58
CA ILE A 158 -3.70 15.62 3.24
C ILE A 158 -3.19 17.01 2.88
N PRO A 159 -4.03 17.89 2.29
CA PRO A 159 -3.65 19.24 1.93
C PRO A 159 -3.09 20.02 3.13
N PRO A 160 -2.09 20.91 2.92
CA PRO A 160 -1.52 21.73 3.99
C PRO A 160 -2.54 22.56 4.77
N SER A 161 -3.63 22.98 4.11
CA SER A 161 -4.74 23.74 4.75
C SER A 161 -5.50 22.94 5.80
N LEU A 162 -5.55 21.61 5.68
CA LEU A 162 -6.27 20.71 6.61
C LEU A 162 -5.40 20.20 7.74
N GLN A 163 -4.09 20.21 7.59
CA GLN A 163 -3.15 19.71 8.58
C GLN A 163 -3.29 20.39 9.95
N PRO A 164 -3.49 21.72 10.08
CA PRO A 164 -3.75 22.36 11.37
C PRO A 164 -5.03 21.88 12.06
N LYS A 165 -6.10 21.63 11.30
CA LYS A 165 -7.37 21.13 11.85
C LYS A 165 -7.21 19.69 12.35
N LEU A 166 -6.51 18.85 11.59
CA LEU A 166 -6.17 17.48 12.03
C LEU A 166 -5.34 17.50 13.30
N LEU A 167 -4.32 18.37 13.37
CA LEU A 167 -3.48 18.52 14.56
C LEU A 167 -4.31 18.88 15.80
N ARG A 168 -5.26 19.83 15.68
CA ARG A 168 -6.13 20.23 16.78
C ARG A 168 -6.94 19.04 17.32
N VAL A 169 -7.53 18.23 16.43
CA VAL A 169 -8.26 17.03 16.87
C VAL A 169 -7.36 16.03 17.58
N LEU A 170 -6.13 15.86 17.13
CA LEU A 170 -5.18 14.92 17.73
C LEU A 170 -4.65 15.39 19.11
N GLN A 171 -4.62 16.71 19.35
CA GLN A 171 -4.12 17.29 20.60
C GLN A 171 -5.24 17.50 21.61
N GLU A 172 -6.35 18.08 21.17
CA GLU A 172 -7.44 18.56 22.01
C GLU A 172 -8.63 17.59 22.06
N GLN A 173 -8.69 16.63 21.13
CA GLN A 173 -9.83 15.73 20.91
C GLN A 173 -11.13 16.49 20.63
N GLU A 174 -10.99 17.64 19.97
CA GLU A 174 -12.09 18.55 19.63
C GLU A 174 -11.99 19.01 18.18
N PHE A 175 -13.13 19.23 17.54
CA PHE A 175 -13.20 19.80 16.20
C PHE A 175 -14.50 20.61 16.00
N GLU A 176 -14.55 21.37 14.93
CA GLU A 176 -15.73 22.12 14.50
C GLU A 176 -16.15 21.62 13.10
N ARG A 177 -17.46 21.48 12.86
CA ARG A 177 -17.97 21.19 11.52
C ARG A 177 -17.85 22.42 10.62
N LEU A 178 -17.74 22.21 9.33
CA LEU A 178 -17.77 23.31 8.36
C LEU A 178 -19.08 24.09 8.48
N GLY A 179 -18.97 25.42 8.53
CA GLY A 179 -20.14 26.30 8.69
C GLY A 179 -20.71 26.39 10.11
N SER A 180 -20.02 25.83 11.10
CA SER A 180 -20.42 25.90 12.50
C SER A 180 -19.26 26.34 13.39
N GLY A 181 -19.52 27.22 14.36
CA GLY A 181 -18.58 27.51 15.44
C GLY A 181 -18.76 26.62 16.68
N ARG A 182 -19.58 25.57 16.59
CA ARG A 182 -19.80 24.66 17.73
C ARG A 182 -18.69 23.62 17.77
N THR A 183 -18.01 23.56 18.92
CA THR A 183 -16.96 22.55 19.19
C THR A 183 -17.60 21.20 19.57
N HIS A 184 -17.14 20.15 18.91
CA HIS A 184 -17.51 18.76 19.16
C HIS A 184 -16.32 18.02 19.79
N LYS A 185 -16.56 17.39 20.94
CA LYS A 185 -15.56 16.54 21.60
C LYS A 185 -15.71 15.11 21.11
N VAL A 186 -14.58 14.44 20.88
CA VAL A 186 -14.53 13.06 20.42
C VAL A 186 -13.39 12.29 21.09
N ASN A 187 -13.60 11.03 21.35
CA ASN A 187 -12.57 10.12 21.85
C ASN A 187 -12.23 9.07 20.78
N VAL A 188 -11.32 9.39 19.91
CA VAL A 188 -10.98 8.54 18.76
C VAL A 188 -9.53 8.09 18.85
N ARG A 189 -9.31 6.77 18.75
CA ARG A 189 -7.97 6.22 18.51
C ARG A 189 -7.62 6.38 17.03
N LEU A 190 -6.46 6.99 16.73
CA LEU A 190 -6.01 7.15 15.35
C LEU A 190 -4.99 6.08 14.95
N VAL A 191 -5.22 5.46 13.78
CA VAL A 191 -4.24 4.68 13.04
C VAL A 191 -4.06 5.35 11.68
N ALA A 192 -2.86 5.80 11.36
CA ALA A 192 -2.54 6.48 10.12
C ALA A 192 -1.67 5.59 9.24
N ALA A 193 -1.80 5.66 7.92
CA ALA A 193 -0.95 4.94 6.98
C ALA A 193 -0.47 5.85 5.85
N THR A 194 0.73 5.58 5.33
CA THR A 194 1.30 6.31 4.20
C THR A 194 2.37 5.47 3.48
N ASN A 195 2.52 5.71 2.18
CA ASN A 195 3.64 5.23 1.38
C ASN A 195 4.73 6.30 1.21
N ARG A 196 4.49 7.54 1.68
CA ARG A 196 5.43 8.66 1.58
C ARG A 196 6.29 8.79 2.82
N ASN A 197 7.49 9.33 2.67
CA ASN A 197 8.33 9.70 3.79
C ASN A 197 7.89 11.06 4.36
N LEU A 198 7.04 11.03 5.40
CA LEU A 198 6.54 12.26 6.03
C LEU A 198 7.64 13.11 6.65
N GLY A 199 8.75 12.49 7.10
CA GLY A 199 9.90 13.20 7.65
C GLY A 199 10.60 14.07 6.58
N GLU A 200 10.81 13.53 5.38
CA GLU A 200 11.32 14.29 4.25
C GLU A 200 10.34 15.37 3.78
N MET A 201 9.05 15.09 3.76
CA MET A 201 8.02 16.08 3.43
C MET A 201 8.00 17.22 4.45
N ALA A 202 8.19 16.92 5.74
CA ALA A 202 8.29 17.93 6.78
C ALA A 202 9.53 18.82 6.60
N ALA A 203 10.67 18.23 6.24
CA ALA A 203 11.90 18.97 5.93
C ALA A 203 11.75 19.91 4.71
N ARG A 204 10.87 19.56 3.76
CA ARG A 204 10.55 20.37 2.56
C ARG A 204 9.37 21.35 2.78
N ASN A 205 8.82 21.44 3.99
CA ASN A 205 7.60 22.21 4.32
C ASN A 205 6.34 21.80 3.52
N GLU A 206 6.31 20.59 2.96
CA GLU A 206 5.14 20.00 2.30
C GLU A 206 4.18 19.37 3.32
N PHE A 207 4.69 19.05 4.50
CA PHE A 207 3.95 18.53 5.64
C PHE A 207 4.38 19.25 6.92
N ARG A 208 3.46 19.54 7.85
CA ARG A 208 3.80 20.23 9.09
C ARG A 208 4.57 19.32 10.03
N SER A 209 5.67 19.82 10.58
CA SER A 209 6.51 19.07 11.51
C SER A 209 5.79 18.71 12.82
N ASP A 210 4.95 19.63 13.34
CA ASP A 210 4.16 19.38 14.55
C ASP A 210 3.16 18.22 14.36
N LEU A 211 2.47 18.18 13.23
CA LEU A 211 1.57 17.08 12.88
C LEU A 211 2.35 15.76 12.67
N TYR A 212 3.51 15.81 12.00
CA TYR A 212 4.36 14.63 11.85
C TYR A 212 4.71 14.00 13.19
N TYR A 213 5.21 14.77 14.15
CA TYR A 213 5.54 14.23 15.48
C TYR A 213 4.33 13.72 16.24
N ARG A 214 3.15 14.29 16.04
CA ARG A 214 1.91 13.82 16.68
C ARG A 214 1.38 12.53 16.05
N LEU A 215 1.62 12.30 14.76
CA LEU A 215 1.30 11.04 14.07
C LEU A 215 2.33 9.96 14.35
N ASN A 216 3.61 10.31 14.43
CA ASN A 216 4.75 9.40 14.56
C ASN A 216 5.05 9.03 16.03
N VAL A 217 4.01 8.72 16.82
CA VAL A 217 4.17 8.26 18.20
C VAL A 217 4.66 6.81 18.23
N PHE A 218 4.03 5.95 17.45
CA PHE A 218 4.46 4.57 17.28
C PHE A 218 4.58 4.25 15.77
N PRO A 219 5.78 4.35 15.21
CA PRO A 219 6.01 3.99 13.81
C PRO A 219 6.00 2.47 13.63
N LEU A 220 5.30 2.00 12.60
CA LEU A 220 5.24 0.61 12.19
C LEU A 220 5.63 0.51 10.72
N SER A 221 6.83 -0.01 10.43
CA SER A 221 7.34 -0.13 9.06
C SER A 221 7.03 -1.50 8.48
N LEU A 222 6.23 -1.56 7.42
CA LEU A 222 5.91 -2.81 6.74
C LEU A 222 6.97 -3.15 5.70
N PRO A 223 7.58 -4.34 5.77
CA PRO A 223 8.56 -4.76 4.78
C PRO A 223 7.89 -4.96 3.41
N PRO A 224 8.53 -4.52 2.32
CA PRO A 224 8.07 -4.84 0.97
C PRO A 224 8.18 -6.35 0.70
N LEU A 225 7.42 -6.86 -0.26
CA LEU A 225 7.33 -8.30 -0.53
C LEU A 225 8.69 -8.92 -0.92
N ARG A 226 9.57 -8.16 -1.56
CA ARG A 226 10.94 -8.59 -1.91
C ARG A 226 11.84 -8.88 -0.69
N GLU A 227 11.51 -8.34 0.49
CA GLU A 227 12.23 -8.58 1.75
C GLU A 227 11.62 -9.74 2.57
N ARG A 228 10.47 -10.27 2.13
CA ARG A 228 9.78 -11.42 2.73
C ARG A 228 9.38 -12.47 1.68
N ARG A 229 10.34 -12.85 0.85
CA ARG A 229 10.11 -13.80 -0.27
C ARG A 229 9.62 -15.16 0.20
N GLU A 230 9.95 -15.54 1.43
CA GLU A 230 9.50 -16.76 2.09
C GLU A 230 7.97 -16.84 2.24
N ASP A 231 7.29 -15.69 2.28
CA ASP A 231 5.83 -15.62 2.39
C ASP A 231 5.13 -15.81 1.03
N ILE A 232 5.85 -15.65 -0.10
CA ILE A 232 5.26 -15.68 -1.44
C ILE A 232 4.53 -17.00 -1.72
N PRO A 233 5.10 -18.19 -1.44
CA PRO A 233 4.40 -19.44 -1.69
C PRO A 233 3.07 -19.56 -0.95
N ALA A 234 3.03 -19.15 0.31
CA ALA A 234 1.81 -19.18 1.13
C ALA A 234 0.76 -18.17 0.60
N LEU A 235 1.19 -16.98 0.19
CA LEU A 235 0.32 -15.97 -0.42
C LEU A 235 -0.25 -16.43 -1.75
N VAL A 236 0.58 -17.02 -2.63
CA VAL A 236 0.14 -17.54 -3.93
C VAL A 236 -0.90 -18.65 -3.75
N GLN A 237 -0.63 -19.62 -2.85
CA GLN A 237 -1.59 -20.69 -2.55
C GLN A 237 -2.90 -20.13 -2.04
N HIS A 238 -2.86 -19.21 -1.07
CA HIS A 238 -4.07 -18.58 -0.52
C HIS A 238 -4.89 -17.84 -1.59
N PHE A 239 -4.24 -17.07 -2.45
CA PHE A 239 -4.93 -16.35 -3.52
C PHE A 239 -5.49 -17.30 -4.57
N ALA A 240 -4.72 -18.33 -4.97
CA ALA A 240 -5.18 -19.35 -5.91
C ALA A 240 -6.43 -20.07 -5.39
N ASP A 241 -6.44 -20.45 -4.12
CA ASP A 241 -7.58 -21.13 -3.48
C ASP A 241 -8.79 -20.20 -3.33
N THR A 242 -8.57 -18.95 -2.91
CA THR A 242 -9.65 -17.99 -2.67
C THR A 242 -10.29 -17.52 -3.96
N LEU A 243 -9.47 -17.16 -4.96
CA LEU A 243 -9.92 -16.70 -6.25
C LEU A 243 -10.50 -17.84 -7.08
N GLY A 244 -9.87 -19.03 -7.01
CA GLY A 244 -10.36 -20.24 -7.66
C GLY A 244 -11.78 -20.60 -7.18
N ARG A 245 -11.99 -20.63 -5.86
CA ARG A 245 -13.34 -20.87 -5.28
C ARG A 245 -14.36 -19.83 -5.74
N ARG A 246 -13.98 -18.54 -5.75
CA ARG A 246 -14.87 -17.45 -6.17
C ARG A 246 -15.28 -17.55 -7.65
N MET A 247 -14.37 -18.07 -8.50
CA MET A 247 -14.59 -18.21 -9.95
C MET A 247 -15.13 -19.59 -10.36
N GLY A 248 -15.38 -20.49 -9.41
CA GLY A 248 -15.77 -21.86 -9.69
C GLY A 248 -14.69 -22.69 -10.40
N ARG A 249 -13.43 -22.29 -10.24
CA ARG A 249 -12.25 -22.96 -10.83
C ARG A 249 -11.43 -23.60 -9.72
N TYR A 250 -11.15 -24.87 -9.85
CA TYR A 250 -10.35 -25.60 -8.89
C TYR A 250 -8.89 -25.66 -9.36
N ILE A 251 -7.98 -24.98 -8.66
CA ILE A 251 -6.54 -25.04 -8.93
C ILE A 251 -5.99 -26.24 -8.19
N ARG A 252 -5.49 -27.24 -8.93
CA ARG A 252 -4.96 -28.50 -8.39
C ARG A 252 -3.45 -28.44 -8.20
N HIS A 253 -2.76 -27.70 -9.06
CA HIS A 253 -1.32 -27.71 -9.12
C HIS A 253 -0.75 -26.36 -9.51
N ILE A 254 0.29 -25.94 -8.81
CA ILE A 254 1.11 -24.78 -9.15
C ILE A 254 2.49 -25.32 -9.55
N PRO A 255 2.90 -25.20 -10.81
CA PRO A 255 4.20 -25.71 -11.26
C PRO A 255 5.35 -25.09 -10.48
N THR A 256 6.38 -25.88 -10.17
CA THR A 256 7.56 -25.40 -9.43
C THR A 256 8.24 -24.23 -10.14
N GLU A 257 8.30 -24.27 -11.47
CA GLU A 257 8.86 -23.20 -12.28
C GLU A 257 8.11 -21.88 -12.09
N THR A 258 6.77 -21.93 -12.02
CA THR A 258 5.92 -20.78 -11.73
C THR A 258 6.22 -20.22 -10.33
N MET A 259 6.36 -21.09 -9.34
CA MET A 259 6.66 -20.68 -7.96
C MET A 259 8.05 -20.05 -7.85
N VAL A 260 9.05 -20.60 -8.53
CA VAL A 260 10.42 -20.05 -8.60
C VAL A 260 10.39 -18.67 -9.27
N ALA A 261 9.67 -18.53 -10.38
CA ALA A 261 9.52 -17.24 -11.06
C ALA A 261 8.88 -16.18 -10.14
N PHE A 262 7.83 -16.54 -9.41
CA PHE A 262 7.18 -15.65 -8.45
C PHE A 262 8.10 -15.25 -7.29
N SER A 263 8.87 -16.20 -6.76
CA SER A 263 9.80 -15.94 -5.65
C SER A 263 11.00 -15.08 -6.06
N SER A 264 11.39 -15.11 -7.34
CA SER A 264 12.53 -14.33 -7.86
C SER A 264 12.14 -12.92 -8.31
N TYR A 265 10.87 -12.65 -8.58
CA TYR A 265 10.40 -11.35 -9.06
C TYR A 265 10.48 -10.28 -7.96
N SER A 266 10.66 -9.02 -8.35
CA SER A 266 10.91 -7.89 -7.43
C SER A 266 9.64 -7.31 -6.78
N TRP A 267 8.47 -7.57 -7.34
CA TRP A 267 7.16 -7.13 -6.85
C TRP A 267 7.05 -5.65 -6.51
N PRO A 268 7.24 -4.74 -7.47
CA PRO A 268 7.13 -3.29 -7.20
C PRO A 268 5.74 -2.89 -6.68
N GLY A 269 4.68 -3.61 -7.04
CA GLY A 269 3.31 -3.42 -6.50
C GLY A 269 2.97 -4.33 -5.31
N ASN A 270 3.98 -5.03 -4.75
CA ASN A 270 3.87 -5.87 -3.56
C ASN A 270 2.73 -6.92 -3.65
N ILE A 271 2.00 -7.13 -2.55
CA ILE A 271 0.91 -8.14 -2.47
C ILE A 271 -0.22 -7.83 -3.44
N ARG A 272 -0.52 -6.54 -3.70
CA ARG A 272 -1.58 -6.16 -4.65
C ARG A 272 -1.24 -6.60 -6.07
N GLU A 273 0.00 -6.45 -6.48
CA GLU A 273 0.48 -6.92 -7.79
C GLU A 273 0.47 -8.46 -7.84
N LEU A 274 0.96 -9.13 -6.81
CA LEU A 274 0.93 -10.58 -6.69
C LEU A 274 -0.51 -11.12 -6.80
N GLN A 275 -1.44 -10.54 -6.07
CA GLN A 275 -2.86 -10.93 -6.12
C GLN A 275 -3.45 -10.79 -7.53
N ASN A 276 -3.22 -9.64 -8.19
CA ASN A 276 -3.68 -9.39 -9.56
C ASN A 276 -3.07 -10.38 -10.56
N LEU A 277 -1.80 -10.72 -10.36
CA LEU A 277 -1.10 -11.67 -11.21
C LEU A 277 -1.66 -13.10 -11.04
N VAL A 278 -1.85 -13.53 -9.79
CA VAL A 278 -2.48 -14.83 -9.48
C VAL A 278 -3.94 -14.86 -10.02
N GLU A 279 -4.69 -13.76 -9.92
CA GLU A 279 -6.05 -13.66 -10.47
C GLU A 279 -6.04 -13.89 -11.99
N ARG A 280 -5.13 -13.25 -12.72
CA ARG A 280 -4.95 -13.51 -14.16
C ARG A 280 -4.59 -14.97 -14.45
N SER A 281 -3.70 -15.55 -13.66
CA SER A 281 -3.31 -16.97 -13.80
C SER A 281 -4.49 -17.91 -13.59
N VAL A 282 -5.35 -17.65 -12.61
CA VAL A 282 -6.59 -18.43 -12.36
C VAL A 282 -7.57 -18.29 -13.53
N ILE A 283 -7.69 -17.09 -14.11
CA ILE A 283 -8.58 -16.85 -15.26
C ILE A 283 -8.15 -17.67 -16.49
N VAL A 284 -6.85 -17.80 -16.74
CA VAL A 284 -6.32 -18.53 -17.90
C VAL A 284 -5.96 -19.98 -17.60
N ALA A 285 -6.14 -20.43 -16.34
CA ALA A 285 -5.80 -21.78 -15.92
C ALA A 285 -6.56 -22.82 -16.74
N GLN A 286 -5.83 -23.84 -17.23
CA GLN A 286 -6.36 -25.00 -17.93
C GLN A 286 -6.11 -26.24 -17.06
N ASP A 287 -7.07 -27.15 -17.00
CA ASP A 287 -7.02 -28.41 -16.24
C ASP A 287 -6.62 -28.26 -14.75
N GLY A 288 -6.84 -27.07 -14.19
CA GLY A 288 -6.48 -26.77 -12.79
C GLY A 288 -4.99 -26.50 -12.56
N VAL A 289 -4.22 -26.19 -13.59
CA VAL A 289 -2.80 -25.82 -13.52
C VAL A 289 -2.68 -24.30 -13.57
N LEU A 290 -1.98 -23.71 -12.59
CA LEU A 290 -1.71 -22.28 -12.53
C LEU A 290 -0.54 -21.95 -13.45
N LEU A 291 -0.81 -21.28 -14.58
CA LEU A 291 0.21 -20.87 -15.54
C LEU A 291 0.93 -19.61 -15.04
N ASN A 292 2.23 -19.47 -15.40
CA ASN A 292 3.01 -18.28 -15.09
C ASN A 292 2.69 -17.15 -16.08
N PRO A 293 2.06 -16.03 -15.67
CA PRO A 293 1.75 -14.91 -16.53
C PRO A 293 2.84 -13.82 -16.52
N LEU A 294 3.93 -14.02 -15.76
CA LEU A 294 5.06 -13.08 -15.81
C LEU A 294 5.65 -13.07 -17.22
N PRO A 295 6.01 -11.91 -17.77
CA PRO A 295 6.80 -11.86 -18.99
C PRO A 295 8.06 -12.70 -18.74
N ALA A 296 8.37 -13.60 -19.69
CA ALA A 296 9.59 -14.37 -19.63
C ALA A 296 10.74 -13.39 -19.37
N ALA A 297 11.48 -13.58 -18.27
CA ALA A 297 12.70 -12.83 -18.07
C ALA A 297 13.51 -13.00 -19.37
N PRO A 298 14.15 -11.93 -19.91
CA PRO A 298 15.03 -12.10 -21.05
C PRO A 298 16.01 -13.21 -20.66
N VAL A 299 15.83 -14.38 -21.26
CA VAL A 299 16.74 -15.50 -21.08
C VAL A 299 18.06 -14.95 -21.59
N SER A 300 19.03 -14.77 -20.69
CA SER A 300 20.42 -14.61 -21.09
C SER A 300 20.79 -15.91 -21.77
N VAL A 301 20.54 -15.97 -23.06
CA VAL A 301 21.03 -17.06 -23.90
C VAL A 301 22.52 -16.83 -23.92
N ASP A 302 23.26 -17.53 -23.08
CA ASP A 302 24.69 -17.65 -23.27
C ASP A 302 24.89 -18.16 -24.69
N PRO A 303 25.55 -17.41 -25.56
CA PRO A 303 25.83 -17.93 -26.91
C PRO A 303 26.72 -19.17 -26.75
N PRO A 304 26.50 -20.23 -27.56
CA PRO A 304 27.37 -21.40 -27.53
C PRO A 304 28.82 -20.95 -27.75
N PRO A 305 29.81 -21.63 -27.16
CA PRO A 305 31.21 -21.21 -27.24
C PRO A 305 31.71 -21.34 -28.65
N SER A 306 31.66 -20.23 -29.39
CA SER A 306 32.36 -20.10 -30.66
C SER A 306 33.76 -19.57 -30.37
N THR A 307 34.72 -20.49 -30.40
CA THR A 307 36.14 -20.22 -30.46
C THR A 307 36.46 -19.36 -31.67
N VAL A 308 36.69 -18.06 -31.51
CA VAL A 308 37.60 -17.26 -32.34
C VAL A 308 38.25 -16.22 -31.43
N THR A 309 39.51 -16.45 -31.17
CA THR A 309 40.49 -15.51 -30.63
C THR A 309 40.61 -14.27 -31.48
N LEU A 310 40.34 -13.09 -30.93
CA LEU A 310 41.03 -11.84 -31.29
C LEU A 310 40.97 -10.87 -30.12
N SER A 311 42.15 -10.56 -29.65
CA SER A 311 42.47 -9.60 -28.61
C SER A 311 41.84 -8.22 -28.84
N ARG A 312 41.10 -7.71 -27.86
CA ARG A 312 40.88 -6.28 -27.73
C ARG A 312 40.61 -5.95 -26.25
N ASP A 313 41.39 -5.04 -25.73
CA ASP A 313 41.36 -4.56 -24.36
C ASP A 313 39.96 -4.10 -23.90
N PRO A 314 39.55 -4.31 -22.62
CA PRO A 314 38.26 -3.86 -22.13
C PRO A 314 38.31 -2.35 -21.82
N GLU A 315 37.60 -1.56 -22.64
CA GLU A 315 37.19 -0.22 -22.22
C GLU A 315 36.10 -0.31 -21.11
N PRO A 316 36.11 0.60 -20.11
CA PRO A 316 35.18 0.56 -19.01
C PRO A 316 33.74 0.80 -19.47
N ALA A 317 32.82 -0.10 -19.09
CA ALA A 317 31.40 -0.01 -19.31
C ALA A 317 30.84 1.26 -18.62
N VAL A 318 30.63 2.31 -19.41
CA VAL A 318 29.89 3.49 -18.98
C VAL A 318 28.43 3.10 -18.83
N SER A 319 27.89 3.20 -17.63
CA SER A 319 26.47 3.00 -17.36
C SER A 319 25.66 4.09 -18.08
N MET A 320 25.15 3.77 -19.27
CA MET A 320 24.27 4.67 -20.03
C MET A 320 22.94 4.80 -19.30
N THR A 321 22.55 6.03 -18.95
CA THR A 321 21.20 6.29 -18.43
C THR A 321 20.17 6.16 -19.56
N LEU A 322 18.91 5.94 -19.20
CA LEU A 322 17.78 5.86 -20.14
C LEU A 322 17.70 7.13 -21.02
N ARG A 323 18.13 8.27 -20.48
CA ARG A 323 18.20 9.56 -21.16
C ARG A 323 19.32 9.61 -22.18
N ASP A 324 20.44 8.97 -21.91
CA ASP A 324 21.58 8.90 -22.83
C ASP A 324 21.30 7.94 -24.00
N SER A 325 20.61 6.83 -23.75
CA SER A 325 20.18 5.90 -24.79
C SER A 325 19.08 6.53 -25.68
N GLU A 326 18.13 7.27 -25.14
CA GLU A 326 17.13 8.02 -25.92
C GLU A 326 17.81 9.09 -26.80
N ARG A 327 18.79 9.80 -26.25
CA ARG A 327 19.57 10.79 -27.00
C ARG A 327 20.37 10.17 -28.12
N ALA A 328 21.06 9.06 -27.89
CA ALA A 328 21.82 8.33 -28.87
C ALA A 328 20.93 7.83 -30.04
N LEU A 329 19.76 7.25 -29.71
CA LEU A 329 18.81 6.76 -30.70
C LEU A 329 18.26 7.89 -31.58
N ILE A 330 17.93 9.04 -31.03
CA ILE A 330 17.46 10.21 -31.78
C ILE A 330 18.56 10.74 -32.71
N LEU A 331 19.80 10.85 -32.21
CA LEU A 331 20.94 11.32 -33.03
C LEU A 331 21.24 10.36 -34.21
N GLN A 332 21.30 9.07 -33.92
CA GLN A 332 21.52 8.05 -34.99
C GLN A 332 20.41 8.07 -36.04
N THR A 333 19.16 8.27 -35.63
CA THR A 333 18.02 8.33 -36.56
C THR A 333 18.05 9.63 -37.38
N LEU A 334 18.47 10.76 -36.79
CA LEU A 334 18.65 12.02 -37.51
C LEU A 334 19.78 11.93 -38.55
N GLU A 335 20.91 11.29 -38.23
CA GLU A 335 22.00 11.03 -39.18
C GLU A 335 21.51 10.15 -40.33
N ALA A 336 20.82 9.04 -40.04
CA ALA A 336 20.27 8.12 -41.05
C ALA A 336 19.19 8.74 -41.94
N THR A 337 18.59 9.89 -41.53
CA THR A 337 17.60 10.63 -42.33
C THR A 337 18.13 11.93 -42.90
N GLY A 338 19.45 12.16 -42.82
CA GLY A 338 20.10 13.38 -43.32
C GLY A 338 19.58 14.66 -42.64
N GLY A 339 19.21 14.57 -41.34
CA GLY A 339 18.70 15.69 -40.56
C GLY A 339 17.21 16.04 -40.82
N ARG A 340 16.47 15.24 -41.59
CA ARG A 340 15.05 15.51 -41.89
C ARG A 340 14.19 15.04 -40.73
N ILE A 341 13.51 15.97 -40.04
CA ILE A 341 12.64 15.65 -38.89
C ILE A 341 11.25 15.16 -39.34
N GLY A 342 10.65 15.78 -40.38
CA GLY A 342 9.29 15.47 -40.83
C GLY A 342 9.25 14.96 -42.30
N GLY A 343 8.05 14.51 -42.72
CA GLY A 343 7.82 13.95 -44.07
C GLY A 343 7.94 12.42 -44.10
N PRO A 344 7.60 11.77 -45.25
CA PRO A 344 7.53 10.30 -45.36
C PRO A 344 8.85 9.56 -45.07
N LYS A 345 9.98 10.23 -45.25
CA LYS A 345 11.34 9.73 -44.98
C LYS A 345 12.00 10.41 -43.76
N GLY A 346 11.24 11.10 -42.92
CA GLY A 346 11.75 11.84 -41.77
C GLY A 346 11.96 10.99 -40.51
N ALA A 347 12.80 11.49 -39.59
CA ALA A 347 13.14 10.81 -38.35
C ALA A 347 11.91 10.58 -37.44
N ALA A 348 10.91 11.45 -37.50
CA ALA A 348 9.68 11.30 -36.71
C ALA A 348 8.92 10.01 -37.06
N ILE A 349 8.78 9.70 -38.37
CA ILE A 349 8.10 8.47 -38.81
C ILE A 349 8.93 7.23 -38.46
N LYS A 350 10.25 7.28 -38.64
CA LYS A 350 11.13 6.17 -38.30
C LYS A 350 11.12 5.84 -36.78
N LEU A 351 10.94 6.85 -35.94
CA LEU A 351 10.85 6.70 -34.50
C LEU A 351 9.40 6.44 -34.00
N GLY A 352 8.40 6.37 -34.88
CA GLY A 352 6.99 6.18 -34.49
C GLY A 352 6.41 7.37 -33.72
N LEU A 353 6.96 8.58 -33.88
CA LEU A 353 6.57 9.78 -33.15
C LEU A 353 5.96 10.84 -34.07
N ASN A 354 5.08 11.67 -33.53
CA ASN A 354 4.65 12.88 -34.20
C ASN A 354 5.79 13.91 -34.27
N ARG A 355 5.84 14.69 -35.35
CA ARG A 355 6.88 15.71 -35.57
C ARG A 355 7.03 16.67 -34.38
N THR A 356 5.93 17.13 -33.82
CA THR A 356 5.91 18.04 -32.63
C THR A 356 6.49 17.38 -31.40
N THR A 357 6.17 16.11 -31.17
CA THR A 357 6.68 15.30 -30.04
C THR A 357 8.19 15.08 -30.16
N LEU A 358 8.70 14.79 -31.38
CA LEU A 358 10.13 14.63 -31.59
C LEU A 358 10.89 15.94 -31.37
N ILE A 359 10.39 17.06 -31.86
CA ILE A 359 10.99 18.40 -31.64
C ILE A 359 11.02 18.74 -30.14
N TYR A 360 9.95 18.47 -29.39
CA TYR A 360 9.90 18.67 -27.94
C TYR A 360 10.96 17.82 -27.22
N ARG A 361 11.07 16.52 -27.55
CA ARG A 361 12.07 15.62 -26.95
C ARG A 361 13.50 16.04 -27.30
N MET A 362 13.77 16.42 -28.54
CA MET A 362 15.06 16.97 -28.97
C MET A 362 15.45 18.19 -28.14
N LYS A 363 14.52 19.14 -27.94
CA LYS A 363 14.74 20.33 -27.12
C LYS A 363 15.03 19.97 -25.66
N LYS A 364 14.29 19.01 -25.09
CA LYS A 364 14.46 18.53 -23.69
C LYS A 364 15.82 17.81 -23.50
N LEU A 365 16.32 17.14 -24.53
CA LEU A 365 17.60 16.42 -24.53
C LEU A 365 18.80 17.26 -24.98
N GLY A 366 18.57 18.56 -25.28
CA GLY A 366 19.63 19.48 -25.73
C GLY A 366 20.22 19.15 -27.09
N ILE A 367 19.42 18.54 -27.98
CA ILE A 367 19.82 18.24 -29.35
C ILE A 367 19.45 19.42 -30.23
N TYR A 368 20.45 20.24 -30.59
CA TYR A 368 20.27 21.38 -31.50
C TYR A 368 20.64 20.98 -32.94
N GLN A 369 19.74 21.23 -33.90
CA GLN A 369 20.11 21.17 -35.30
C GLN A 369 20.81 22.49 -35.68
N PRO A 370 22.01 22.48 -36.27
CA PRO A 370 22.52 23.64 -36.93
C PRO A 370 21.61 23.94 -38.13
N LEU A 371 21.06 25.16 -38.18
CA LEU A 371 20.33 25.66 -39.34
C LEU A 371 21.26 25.55 -40.59
N ARG A 372 21.02 24.54 -41.43
CA ARG A 372 21.61 24.57 -42.78
C ARG A 372 21.05 25.80 -43.46
N ARG A 373 21.91 26.82 -43.69
CA ARG A 373 21.68 27.90 -44.64
C ARG A 373 21.40 27.25 -45.97
N VAL A 374 20.19 27.39 -46.48
CA VAL A 374 19.88 27.13 -47.89
C VAL A 374 20.56 28.26 -48.65
N ALA A 375 21.68 27.93 -49.32
CA ALA A 375 22.25 28.77 -50.36
C ALA A 375 21.39 28.56 -51.61
N SER A 376 20.71 29.59 -52.05
CA SER A 376 20.60 30.10 -53.44
C SER A 376 19.50 31.17 -53.43
N LEU A 377 19.96 32.39 -53.37
CA LEU A 377 19.33 33.59 -53.88
C LEU A 377 19.55 33.59 -55.41
N ASP A 378 18.67 32.94 -56.17
CA ASP A 378 18.62 33.11 -57.64
C ASP A 378 17.30 32.53 -58.17
N ASP A 379 16.19 33.08 -57.78
CA ASP A 379 14.89 32.84 -58.43
C ASP A 379 13.79 33.83 -57.91
N PHE A 380 14.13 35.09 -57.84
CA PHE A 380 13.09 36.14 -57.74
C PHE A 380 13.57 37.37 -58.50
N ALA A 381 13.54 37.27 -59.83
CA ALA A 381 13.60 38.38 -60.75
C ALA A 381 12.43 38.26 -61.72
N GLU A 382 11.27 38.78 -61.34
CA GLU A 382 10.27 39.22 -62.28
C GLU A 382 9.80 40.63 -61.91
N PRO A 383 9.69 41.56 -62.89
CA PRO A 383 9.50 42.99 -62.65
C PRO A 383 8.02 43.35 -62.43
N LEU A 384 7.80 44.18 -61.43
CA LEU A 384 6.55 44.88 -61.19
C LEU A 384 6.14 45.73 -62.42
N ARG A 385 5.11 45.33 -63.14
CA ARG A 385 4.38 46.24 -64.07
C ARG A 385 3.46 47.11 -63.24
N SER A 386 3.79 48.42 -63.30
CA SER A 386 2.96 49.57 -62.96
C SER A 386 1.62 49.54 -63.69
N GLN A 387 0.49 49.71 -63.03
CA GLN A 387 -0.75 50.20 -63.59
C GLN A 387 -1.18 51.46 -62.84
N PRO A 388 -1.69 52.49 -63.55
CA PRO A 388 -2.00 53.77 -62.95
C PRO A 388 -3.39 53.85 -62.33
N ILE A 389 -3.49 54.76 -61.38
CA ILE A 389 -4.71 55.20 -60.69
C ILE A 389 -5.61 55.95 -61.68
N VAL A 390 -6.90 55.61 -61.77
CA VAL A 390 -8.05 56.52 -61.95
C VAL A 390 -9.12 56.12 -60.90
#